data_d62a265a872a723ee9cff9a1b7837a2e
#
_entry.id   d62a265a872a723ee9cff9a1b7837a2e
#
_cell.length_a   1.000
_cell.length_b   1.000
_cell.length_c   1.000
_cell.angle_alpha   90.00
_cell.angle_beta   90.00
_cell.angle_gamma   90.00
#
_symmetry.space_group_name_H-M   'P 1'
#
loop_
_entity.id
_entity.type
_entity.pdbx_description
1 polymer ?
#
loop_
_entity_poly.entity_id
_entity_poly.type
_entity_poly.pdbx_seq_one_letter_code
_entity_poly.pdbx_strand_id
1 'polypeptide(L)'
;GPGGEKGAAQAAYFGRKVALVERAPEVGGACVHTGTLPSKTLRETALYLTGFRRRELYGMSVRFDRKKSLRQLVGRLREVTLLQTQQIGRNLKRHGIELVSGSARFEDPHTVAVLDPEGRVTRRLSADFFLIATGSSPIPPRGIAMTDPDIVDSDRILDLDRVPAAMTVVGGGVIGTEYACLFAALGTRITLVEGRDRLLGGVDEELSCSLQLSLERMGAEILFGDAVESVERLPGRKTKGLALKLKSGRQLRADKVLFSAGRSGNTKGLNLEGVGVAVTERGHIKVNEHFQTSLPHLYAAGDVIGFPALAATSMEQGRVAVCHAFGIAYKTQVSPFQPYGIFSIPEISTIGPSEQELKEKGIAYEVGHARFENNARGQITGDTDGFIKILFDPETRKLLSAHILGEDATELVHIPLFVLSSGGTIDAFIDAVFNFPTLAESFKYAAYDGLQRLAQRDPATAPPAVAASDRPAPAMRPWFVGLSLPGAPAARQPIVVCVMDRWRRCRFVTWSYEPDAAGLLSEEVERDGFVLALGVADSKAPPLLEALRRRGF
;
A
#
# COMPACT_ATOMS: atom_id res chain seq x y z
N GLY A 1 -14.11 -17.59 3.00
CA GLY A 1 -13.15 -16.50 3.04
C GLY A 1 -13.25 -15.67 4.33
N PRO A 2 -12.46 -14.56 4.46
CA PRO A 2 -12.31 -13.86 5.75
C PRO A 2 -13.61 -13.26 6.31
N GLY A 3 -14.51 -12.77 5.47
CA GLY A 3 -15.80 -12.25 5.94
C GLY A 3 -16.67 -13.31 6.60
N GLY A 4 -16.80 -14.49 5.98
CA GLY A 4 -17.54 -15.61 6.54
C GLY A 4 -16.89 -16.20 7.79
N GLU A 5 -15.56 -16.37 7.78
CA GLU A 5 -14.82 -16.88 8.95
C GLU A 5 -15.00 -15.98 10.18
N LYS A 6 -14.79 -14.66 10.01
CA LYS A 6 -14.87 -13.74 11.16
C LYS A 6 -16.31 -13.47 11.59
N GLY A 7 -17.28 -13.47 10.66
CA GLY A 7 -18.70 -13.45 11.00
C GLY A 7 -19.10 -14.68 11.80
N ALA A 8 -18.72 -15.88 11.33
CA ALA A 8 -19.00 -17.13 12.04
C ALA A 8 -18.37 -17.16 13.44
N ALA A 9 -17.09 -16.77 13.55
CA ALA A 9 -16.40 -16.70 14.84
C ALA A 9 -17.05 -15.68 15.79
N GLN A 10 -17.50 -14.52 15.27
CA GLN A 10 -18.20 -13.50 16.05
C GLN A 10 -19.53 -14.01 16.60
N ALA A 11 -20.33 -14.70 15.77
CA ALA A 11 -21.59 -15.29 16.21
C ALA A 11 -21.38 -16.36 17.30
N ALA A 12 -20.41 -17.27 17.08
CA ALA A 12 -20.07 -18.32 18.04
C ALA A 12 -19.51 -17.74 19.35
N TYR A 13 -18.72 -16.66 19.31
CA TYR A 13 -18.22 -15.96 20.50
C TYR A 13 -19.36 -15.45 21.39
N PHE A 14 -20.48 -15.03 20.80
CA PHE A 14 -21.69 -14.64 21.54
C PHE A 14 -22.69 -15.78 21.75
N GLY A 15 -22.20 -17.02 21.76
CA GLY A 15 -22.98 -18.22 22.14
C GLY A 15 -24.02 -18.66 21.10
N ARG A 16 -23.90 -18.20 19.84
CA ARG A 16 -24.82 -18.62 18.78
C ARG A 16 -24.35 -19.94 18.16
N LYS A 17 -25.30 -20.82 17.81
CA LYS A 17 -25.01 -22.02 17.04
C LYS A 17 -24.75 -21.65 15.59
N VAL A 18 -23.60 -22.08 15.06
CA VAL A 18 -23.13 -21.65 13.72
C VAL A 18 -22.74 -22.85 12.87
N ALA A 19 -23.23 -22.89 11.62
CA ALA A 19 -22.71 -23.72 10.55
C ALA A 19 -22.07 -22.86 9.48
N LEU A 20 -20.91 -23.27 8.98
CA LEU A 20 -20.19 -22.63 7.86
C LEU A 20 -20.16 -23.59 6.69
N VAL A 21 -20.81 -23.23 5.58
CA VAL A 21 -20.81 -24.01 4.34
C VAL A 21 -19.66 -23.53 3.44
N GLU A 22 -18.76 -24.44 3.07
CA GLU A 22 -17.64 -24.17 2.18
C GLU A 22 -17.56 -25.20 1.06
N ARG A 23 -17.52 -24.71 -0.18
CA ARG A 23 -17.46 -25.59 -1.36
C ARG A 23 -16.04 -26.09 -1.66
N ALA A 24 -15.04 -25.28 -1.30
CA ALA A 24 -13.65 -25.68 -1.47
C ALA A 24 -13.24 -26.74 -0.43
N PRO A 25 -12.30 -27.63 -0.74
CA PRO A 25 -11.83 -28.64 0.20
C PRO A 25 -11.16 -28.03 1.43
N GLU A 26 -10.66 -26.81 1.32
CA GLU A 26 -9.96 -26.11 2.38
C GLU A 26 -10.58 -24.73 2.65
N VAL A 27 -10.60 -24.35 3.94
CA VAL A 27 -11.09 -23.04 4.40
C VAL A 27 -10.08 -21.92 4.11
N GLY A 28 -10.54 -20.67 4.07
CA GLY A 28 -9.68 -19.49 3.88
C GLY A 28 -10.08 -18.63 2.68
N GLY A 29 -10.69 -19.24 1.67
CA GLY A 29 -11.15 -18.56 0.44
C GLY A 29 -10.01 -17.92 -0.35
N ALA A 30 -10.34 -16.97 -1.22
CA ALA A 30 -9.37 -16.33 -2.09
C ALA A 30 -8.22 -15.63 -1.33
N CYS A 31 -8.47 -15.10 -0.13
CA CYS A 31 -7.44 -14.47 0.69
C CYS A 31 -6.25 -15.40 0.96
N VAL A 32 -6.51 -16.70 1.23
CA VAL A 32 -5.48 -17.69 1.59
C VAL A 32 -4.96 -18.42 0.36
N HIS A 33 -5.84 -18.71 -0.63
CA HIS A 33 -5.51 -19.67 -1.68
C HIS A 33 -5.18 -19.04 -3.04
N THR A 34 -5.80 -17.91 -3.41
CA THR A 34 -5.66 -17.37 -4.78
C THR A 34 -5.38 -15.85 -4.85
N GLY A 35 -5.47 -15.14 -3.75
CA GLY A 35 -5.36 -13.67 -3.76
C GLY A 35 -4.29 -13.12 -2.83
N THR A 36 -4.71 -12.62 -1.69
CA THR A 36 -3.91 -11.77 -0.79
C THR A 36 -2.60 -12.42 -0.34
N LEU A 37 -2.66 -13.54 0.38
CA LEU A 37 -1.46 -14.17 0.95
C LEU A 37 -0.54 -14.77 -0.12
N PRO A 38 -1.04 -15.47 -1.15
CA PRO A 38 -0.22 -16.00 -2.22
C PRO A 38 0.64 -14.94 -2.92
N SER A 39 0.04 -13.86 -3.40
CA SER A 39 0.76 -12.83 -4.15
C SER A 39 1.82 -12.12 -3.29
N LYS A 40 1.51 -11.85 -1.99
CA LYS A 40 2.45 -11.22 -1.05
C LYS A 40 3.60 -12.16 -0.71
N THR A 41 3.32 -13.45 -0.49
CA THR A 41 4.37 -14.46 -0.26
C THR A 41 5.30 -14.60 -1.46
N LEU A 42 4.75 -14.61 -2.68
CA LEU A 42 5.56 -14.65 -3.90
C LEU A 42 6.43 -13.40 -4.04
N ARG A 43 5.85 -12.21 -3.75
CA ARG A 43 6.58 -10.93 -3.79
C ARG A 43 7.77 -10.93 -2.83
N GLU A 44 7.54 -11.24 -1.55
CA GLU A 44 8.61 -11.27 -0.54
C GLU A 44 9.70 -12.28 -0.90
N THR A 45 9.30 -13.47 -1.35
CA THR A 45 10.26 -14.49 -1.80
C THR A 45 11.04 -14.01 -3.02
N ALA A 46 10.40 -13.35 -3.99
CA ALA A 46 11.07 -12.81 -5.16
C ALA A 46 12.09 -11.74 -4.79
N LEU A 47 11.73 -10.78 -3.94
CA LEU A 47 12.64 -9.74 -3.44
C LEU A 47 13.85 -10.33 -2.72
N TYR A 48 13.63 -11.35 -1.87
CA TYR A 48 14.69 -12.03 -1.15
C TYR A 48 15.64 -12.78 -2.09
N LEU A 49 15.11 -13.60 -3.02
CA LEU A 49 15.91 -14.43 -3.92
C LEU A 49 16.69 -13.61 -4.95
N THR A 50 16.17 -12.48 -5.38
CA THR A 50 16.83 -11.62 -6.37
C THR A 50 17.74 -10.58 -5.75
N GLY A 51 17.58 -10.32 -4.45
CA GLY A 51 18.23 -9.19 -3.77
C GLY A 51 17.88 -7.84 -4.42
N PHE A 52 16.73 -7.76 -5.10
CA PHE A 52 16.36 -6.72 -6.06
C PHE A 52 16.70 -5.29 -5.59
N ARG A 53 16.38 -4.93 -4.35
CA ARG A 53 16.66 -3.60 -3.81
C ARG A 53 18.08 -3.41 -3.28
N ARG A 54 18.73 -4.49 -2.83
CA ARG A 54 19.99 -4.44 -2.06
C ARG A 54 21.22 -4.78 -2.90
N ARG A 55 21.05 -5.50 -4.00
CA ARG A 55 22.18 -5.96 -4.82
C ARG A 55 23.03 -4.80 -5.37
N GLU A 56 22.38 -3.73 -5.85
CA GLU A 56 23.07 -2.55 -6.38
C GLU A 56 23.72 -1.75 -5.26
N LEU A 57 23.01 -1.55 -4.14
CA LEU A 57 23.50 -0.84 -2.96
C LEU A 57 24.80 -1.46 -2.41
N TYR A 58 24.87 -2.80 -2.38
CA TYR A 58 26.01 -3.53 -1.84
C TYR A 58 26.96 -4.11 -2.92
N GLY A 59 26.78 -3.78 -4.18
CA GLY A 59 27.59 -4.30 -5.29
C GLY A 59 27.51 -5.82 -5.44
N MET A 60 26.39 -6.45 -5.02
CA MET A 60 26.25 -7.91 -5.06
C MET A 60 25.84 -8.40 -6.44
N SER A 61 26.52 -9.46 -6.94
CA SER A 61 26.07 -10.20 -8.12
C SER A 61 25.22 -11.40 -7.70
N VAL A 62 23.91 -11.34 -7.94
CA VAL A 62 23.00 -12.44 -7.66
C VAL A 62 22.68 -13.18 -8.95
N ARG A 63 23.07 -14.47 -9.03
CA ARG A 63 22.66 -15.34 -10.14
C ARG A 63 21.29 -15.94 -9.83
N PHE A 64 20.29 -15.55 -10.57
CA PHE A 64 18.95 -16.08 -10.48
C PHE A 64 18.78 -17.31 -11.38
N ASP A 65 18.75 -18.52 -10.77
CA ASP A 65 18.37 -19.74 -11.46
C ASP A 65 16.84 -19.88 -11.48
N ARG A 66 16.24 -19.63 -12.64
CA ARG A 66 14.78 -19.63 -12.82
C ARG A 66 14.11 -20.94 -12.39
N LYS A 67 14.73 -22.10 -12.61
CA LYS A 67 14.16 -23.42 -12.25
C LYS A 67 14.24 -23.70 -10.74
N LYS A 68 15.40 -23.41 -10.14
CA LYS A 68 15.60 -23.60 -8.70
C LYS A 68 14.76 -22.63 -7.90
N SER A 69 14.73 -21.37 -8.31
CA SER A 69 13.99 -20.31 -7.65
C SER A 69 12.48 -20.51 -7.75
N LEU A 70 11.95 -21.05 -8.85
CA LEU A 70 10.54 -21.41 -8.96
C LEU A 70 10.12 -22.41 -7.87
N ARG A 71 10.92 -23.44 -7.62
CA ARG A 71 10.63 -24.41 -6.54
C ARG A 71 10.58 -23.75 -5.16
N GLN A 72 11.47 -22.78 -4.91
CA GLN A 72 11.49 -22.03 -3.64
C GLN A 72 10.29 -21.11 -3.52
N LEU A 73 9.92 -20.37 -4.58
CA LEU A 73 8.73 -19.53 -4.66
C LEU A 73 7.47 -20.33 -4.34
N VAL A 74 7.22 -21.42 -5.07
CA VAL A 74 6.05 -22.28 -4.90
C VAL A 74 6.09 -23.03 -3.56
N GLY A 75 7.26 -23.46 -3.11
CA GLY A 75 7.44 -24.11 -1.82
C GLY A 75 7.02 -23.23 -0.66
N ARG A 76 7.52 -22.00 -0.62
CA ARG A 76 7.17 -21.03 0.43
C ARG A 76 5.70 -20.65 0.40
N LEU A 77 5.13 -20.45 -0.80
CA LEU A 77 3.71 -20.18 -0.98
C LEU A 77 2.86 -21.30 -0.37
N ARG A 78 3.13 -22.57 -0.72
CA ARG A 78 2.39 -23.73 -0.18
C ARG A 78 2.49 -23.82 1.33
N GLU A 79 3.67 -23.59 1.89
CA GLU A 79 3.88 -23.58 3.34
C GLU A 79 3.01 -22.54 4.03
N VAL A 80 3.03 -21.27 3.57
CA VAL A 80 2.24 -20.18 4.16
C VAL A 80 0.74 -20.48 4.03
N THR A 81 0.29 -20.93 2.87
CA THR A 81 -1.11 -21.34 2.64
C THR A 81 -1.54 -22.43 3.62
N LEU A 82 -0.72 -23.49 3.77
CA LEU A 82 -1.01 -24.58 4.70
C LEU A 82 -1.10 -24.10 6.15
N LEU A 83 -0.14 -23.29 6.61
CA LEU A 83 -0.13 -22.74 7.96
C LEU A 83 -1.38 -21.92 8.25
N GLN A 84 -1.80 -21.07 7.32
CA GLN A 84 -2.99 -20.22 7.47
C GLN A 84 -4.27 -21.05 7.43
N THR A 85 -4.38 -22.01 6.53
CA THR A 85 -5.52 -22.95 6.48
C THR A 85 -5.67 -23.70 7.79
N GLN A 86 -4.57 -24.24 8.33
CA GLN A 86 -4.57 -24.93 9.63
C GLN A 86 -4.96 -23.98 10.78
N GLN A 87 -4.46 -22.74 10.76
CA GLN A 87 -4.81 -21.73 11.77
C GLN A 87 -6.31 -21.44 11.76
N ILE A 88 -6.89 -21.24 10.58
CA ILE A 88 -8.34 -21.00 10.41
C ILE A 88 -9.12 -22.23 10.88
N GLY A 89 -8.75 -23.43 10.47
CA GLY A 89 -9.40 -24.66 10.88
C GLY A 89 -9.39 -24.87 12.41
N ARG A 90 -8.24 -24.63 13.06
CA ARG A 90 -8.14 -24.66 14.53
C ARG A 90 -9.06 -23.62 15.18
N ASN A 91 -9.15 -22.42 14.58
CA ASN A 91 -9.98 -21.34 15.09
C ASN A 91 -11.48 -21.69 15.01
N LEU A 92 -11.94 -22.19 13.87
CA LEU A 92 -13.32 -22.66 13.67
C LEU A 92 -13.68 -23.76 14.68
N LYS A 93 -12.81 -24.76 14.84
CA LYS A 93 -12.98 -25.83 15.80
C LYS A 93 -13.06 -25.34 17.26
N ARG A 94 -12.16 -24.39 17.63
CA ARG A 94 -12.14 -23.79 18.98
C ARG A 94 -13.44 -23.07 19.31
N HIS A 95 -14.07 -22.46 18.32
CA HIS A 95 -15.37 -21.80 18.48
C HIS A 95 -16.58 -22.71 18.32
N GLY A 96 -16.38 -24.00 18.13
CA GLY A 96 -17.49 -24.98 17.98
C GLY A 96 -18.31 -24.77 16.70
N ILE A 97 -17.72 -24.16 15.66
CA ILE A 97 -18.38 -23.89 14.38
C ILE A 97 -18.43 -25.21 13.58
N GLU A 98 -19.62 -25.60 13.16
CA GLU A 98 -19.81 -26.78 12.30
C GLU A 98 -19.39 -26.43 10.86
N LEU A 99 -18.36 -27.09 10.33
CA LEU A 99 -17.94 -26.96 8.94
C LEU A 99 -18.69 -27.98 8.07
N VAL A 100 -19.43 -27.50 7.08
CA VAL A 100 -20.21 -28.33 6.15
C VAL A 100 -19.65 -28.17 4.75
N SER A 101 -19.14 -29.27 4.18
CA SER A 101 -18.58 -29.25 2.82
C SER A 101 -19.69 -29.31 1.77
N GLY A 102 -19.61 -28.42 0.77
CA GLY A 102 -20.52 -28.38 -0.35
C GLY A 102 -20.89 -26.97 -0.79
N SER A 103 -21.67 -26.87 -1.87
CA SER A 103 -22.16 -25.60 -2.41
C SER A 103 -23.55 -25.30 -1.84
N ALA A 104 -23.73 -24.11 -1.27
CA ALA A 104 -25.03 -23.69 -0.75
C ALA A 104 -25.93 -23.18 -1.88
N ARG A 105 -27.24 -23.50 -1.83
CA ARG A 105 -28.29 -22.96 -2.67
C ARG A 105 -29.55 -22.75 -1.83
N PHE A 106 -30.13 -21.57 -1.88
CA PHE A 106 -31.40 -21.29 -1.23
C PHE A 106 -32.54 -22.07 -1.88
N GLU A 107 -33.32 -22.82 -1.09
CA GLU A 107 -34.58 -23.42 -1.49
C GLU A 107 -35.77 -22.52 -1.14
N ASP A 108 -35.69 -21.84 -0.02
CA ASP A 108 -36.60 -20.79 0.46
C ASP A 108 -35.77 -19.73 1.28
N PRO A 109 -36.40 -18.63 1.75
CA PRO A 109 -35.67 -17.59 2.49
C PRO A 109 -34.96 -18.07 3.77
N HIS A 110 -35.41 -19.15 4.38
CA HIS A 110 -34.88 -19.67 5.65
C HIS A 110 -34.20 -21.03 5.52
N THR A 111 -34.10 -21.61 4.31
CA THR A 111 -33.52 -22.94 4.09
C THR A 111 -32.53 -22.92 2.92
N VAL A 112 -31.35 -23.48 3.18
CA VAL A 112 -30.33 -23.73 2.15
C VAL A 112 -30.12 -25.22 1.98
N ALA A 113 -30.11 -25.70 0.73
CA ALA A 113 -29.61 -27.00 0.36
C ALA A 113 -28.08 -26.91 0.20
N VAL A 114 -27.38 -27.92 0.74
CA VAL A 114 -25.94 -28.14 0.50
C VAL A 114 -25.81 -29.20 -0.59
N LEU A 115 -25.09 -28.84 -1.66
CA LEU A 115 -24.93 -29.67 -2.86
C LEU A 115 -23.51 -30.21 -2.94
N ASP A 116 -23.39 -31.49 -3.33
CA ASP A 116 -22.11 -32.09 -3.72
C ASP A 116 -21.63 -31.57 -5.09
N PRO A 117 -20.42 -31.94 -5.57
CA PRO A 117 -19.92 -31.54 -6.89
C PRO A 117 -20.81 -32.01 -8.06
N GLU A 118 -21.58 -33.08 -7.88
CA GLU A 118 -22.51 -33.61 -8.88
C GLU A 118 -23.88 -32.92 -8.84
N GLY A 119 -24.07 -31.94 -7.93
CA GLY A 119 -25.30 -31.16 -7.79
C GLY A 119 -26.43 -31.86 -6.99
N ARG A 120 -26.12 -32.97 -6.31
CA ARG A 120 -27.09 -33.69 -5.46
C ARG A 120 -27.15 -33.04 -4.07
N VAL A 121 -28.36 -32.94 -3.50
CA VAL A 121 -28.56 -32.42 -2.17
C VAL A 121 -28.05 -33.44 -1.13
N THR A 122 -27.00 -33.04 -0.41
CA THR A 122 -26.44 -33.87 0.69
C THR A 122 -27.02 -33.52 2.03
N ARG A 123 -27.43 -32.24 2.20
CA ARG A 123 -27.97 -31.75 3.47
C ARG A 123 -28.86 -30.54 3.25
N ARG A 124 -29.82 -30.28 4.14
CA ARG A 124 -30.59 -29.05 4.27
C ARG A 124 -30.30 -28.42 5.64
N LEU A 125 -30.12 -27.10 5.62
CA LEU A 125 -29.86 -26.30 6.81
C LEU A 125 -30.86 -25.16 6.87
N SER A 126 -31.56 -25.04 8.02
CA SER A 126 -32.42 -23.90 8.32
C SER A 126 -31.76 -23.01 9.36
N ALA A 127 -31.90 -21.70 9.25
CA ALA A 127 -31.34 -20.76 10.20
C ALA A 127 -32.21 -19.50 10.33
N ASP A 128 -32.11 -18.85 11.50
CA ASP A 128 -32.74 -17.55 11.72
C ASP A 128 -32.08 -16.43 10.89
N PHE A 129 -30.74 -16.52 10.69
CA PHE A 129 -29.96 -15.58 9.94
C PHE A 129 -28.94 -16.25 9.02
N PHE A 130 -28.70 -15.63 7.86
CA PHE A 130 -27.67 -16.08 6.92
C PHE A 130 -26.69 -14.93 6.62
N LEU A 131 -25.40 -15.25 6.56
CA LEU A 131 -24.35 -14.36 6.08
C LEU A 131 -23.74 -14.94 4.80
N ILE A 132 -23.98 -14.28 3.67
CA ILE A 132 -23.42 -14.65 2.37
C ILE A 132 -22.04 -14.01 2.23
N ALA A 133 -20.98 -14.84 2.21
CA ALA A 133 -19.59 -14.39 2.12
C ALA A 133 -18.82 -15.20 1.07
N THR A 134 -19.46 -15.41 -0.07
CA THR A 134 -18.97 -16.26 -1.17
C THR A 134 -17.85 -15.61 -1.99
N GLY A 135 -17.56 -14.33 -1.76
CA GLY A 135 -16.44 -13.63 -2.37
C GLY A 135 -16.61 -13.31 -3.85
N SER A 136 -15.52 -13.24 -4.58
CA SER A 136 -15.47 -12.90 -6.00
C SER A 136 -14.54 -13.83 -6.78
N SER A 137 -14.68 -13.81 -8.11
CA SER A 137 -13.81 -14.53 -9.05
C SER A 137 -13.36 -13.61 -10.20
N PRO A 138 -12.21 -13.87 -10.83
CA PRO A 138 -11.76 -13.10 -11.99
C PRO A 138 -12.81 -13.10 -13.11
N ILE A 139 -12.96 -11.96 -13.78
CA ILE A 139 -13.81 -11.86 -14.97
C ILE A 139 -13.02 -12.38 -16.18
N PRO A 140 -13.50 -13.43 -16.87
CA PRO A 140 -12.82 -13.90 -18.07
C PRO A 140 -12.85 -12.84 -19.17
N PRO A 141 -11.78 -12.70 -19.98
CA PRO A 141 -11.76 -11.75 -21.09
C PRO A 141 -12.78 -12.13 -22.15
N ARG A 142 -13.44 -11.13 -22.73
CA ARG A 142 -14.42 -11.36 -23.80
C ARG A 142 -13.73 -11.81 -25.08
N GLY A 143 -14.21 -12.88 -25.69
CA GLY A 143 -13.74 -13.36 -27.00
C GLY A 143 -12.37 -14.05 -27.00
N ILE A 144 -11.74 -14.22 -25.82
CA ILE A 144 -10.44 -14.90 -25.68
C ILE A 144 -10.62 -16.17 -24.87
N ALA A 145 -10.24 -17.30 -25.46
CA ALA A 145 -10.35 -18.59 -24.80
C ALA A 145 -9.26 -18.76 -23.72
N MET A 146 -9.69 -19.11 -22.51
CA MET A 146 -8.82 -19.36 -21.37
C MET A 146 -8.35 -20.83 -21.27
N THR A 147 -8.43 -21.59 -22.37
CA THR A 147 -8.03 -23.01 -22.40
C THR A 147 -6.54 -23.23 -22.53
N ASP A 148 -5.81 -22.24 -23.05
CA ASP A 148 -4.36 -22.29 -23.17
C ASP A 148 -3.71 -22.13 -21.78
N PRO A 149 -2.73 -22.99 -21.38
CA PRO A 149 -2.08 -22.92 -20.08
C PRO A 149 -1.21 -21.66 -19.87
N ASP A 150 -0.88 -20.95 -20.94
CA ASP A 150 -0.12 -19.70 -20.88
C ASP A 150 -1.01 -18.44 -20.92
N ILE A 151 -2.33 -18.61 -21.05
CA ILE A 151 -3.32 -17.54 -20.92
C ILE A 151 -4.02 -17.73 -19.56
N VAL A 152 -3.71 -16.87 -18.60
CA VAL A 152 -4.12 -17.05 -17.20
C VAL A 152 -4.79 -15.79 -16.63
N ASP A 153 -5.56 -15.99 -15.58
CA ASP A 153 -6.04 -14.93 -14.69
C ASP A 153 -5.26 -14.90 -13.37
N SER A 154 -5.68 -14.06 -12.43
CA SER A 154 -5.04 -13.91 -11.13
C SER A 154 -5.08 -15.14 -10.23
N ASP A 155 -6.01 -16.05 -10.45
CA ASP A 155 -6.13 -17.28 -9.67
C ASP A 155 -5.19 -18.36 -10.26
N ARG A 156 -5.18 -18.50 -11.59
CA ARG A 156 -4.38 -19.48 -12.32
C ARG A 156 -2.90 -19.13 -12.46
N ILE A 157 -2.51 -17.85 -12.29
CA ILE A 157 -1.09 -17.45 -12.33
C ILE A 157 -0.27 -18.10 -11.20
N LEU A 158 -0.92 -18.58 -10.15
CA LEU A 158 -0.26 -19.26 -9.03
C LEU A 158 0.17 -20.70 -9.38
N ASP A 159 -0.37 -21.28 -10.43
CA ASP A 159 0.03 -22.58 -10.98
C ASP A 159 1.26 -22.43 -11.89
N LEU A 160 2.32 -21.84 -11.31
CA LEU A 160 3.57 -21.57 -12.03
C LEU A 160 4.30 -22.87 -12.38
N ASP A 161 4.47 -23.12 -13.66
CA ASP A 161 5.34 -24.17 -14.21
C ASP A 161 6.76 -23.65 -14.53
N ARG A 162 6.87 -22.35 -14.80
CA ARG A 162 8.11 -21.65 -15.09
C ARG A 162 8.01 -20.15 -14.80
N VAL A 163 9.14 -19.49 -14.55
CA VAL A 163 9.23 -18.03 -14.60
C VAL A 163 9.37 -17.64 -16.10
N PRO A 164 8.37 -16.95 -16.68
CA PRO A 164 8.39 -16.61 -18.12
C PRO A 164 9.52 -15.64 -18.45
N ALA A 165 10.07 -15.70 -19.67
CA ALA A 165 11.05 -14.71 -20.12
C ALA A 165 10.38 -13.39 -20.55
N ALA A 166 9.15 -13.47 -21.08
CA ALA A 166 8.33 -12.32 -21.44
C ALA A 166 6.88 -12.56 -21.03
N MET A 167 6.24 -11.55 -20.48
CA MET A 167 4.84 -11.60 -20.02
C MET A 167 4.10 -10.34 -20.40
N THR A 168 2.90 -10.51 -20.95
CA THR A 168 1.95 -9.40 -21.11
C THR A 168 0.95 -9.42 -19.95
N VAL A 169 0.80 -8.31 -19.26
CA VAL A 169 -0.21 -8.10 -18.22
C VAL A 169 -1.29 -7.20 -18.78
N VAL A 170 -2.54 -7.64 -18.72
CA VAL A 170 -3.69 -6.90 -19.23
C VAL A 170 -4.51 -6.38 -18.05
N GLY A 171 -4.51 -5.05 -17.88
CA GLY A 171 -5.12 -4.32 -16.78
C GLY A 171 -4.09 -3.77 -15.79
N GLY A 172 -4.03 -2.44 -15.66
CA GLY A 172 -3.16 -1.69 -14.76
C GLY A 172 -3.81 -1.37 -13.40
N GLY A 173 -4.77 -2.19 -12.96
CA GLY A 173 -5.31 -2.17 -11.60
C GLY A 173 -4.35 -2.82 -10.60
N VAL A 174 -4.77 -2.91 -9.31
CA VAL A 174 -3.94 -3.44 -8.22
C VAL A 174 -3.33 -4.80 -8.55
N ILE A 175 -4.14 -5.76 -8.98
CA ILE A 175 -3.69 -7.12 -9.26
C ILE A 175 -2.64 -7.13 -10.39
N GLY A 176 -2.94 -6.48 -11.51
CA GLY A 176 -2.02 -6.45 -12.65
C GLY A 176 -0.70 -5.76 -12.30
N THR A 177 -0.77 -4.65 -11.60
CA THR A 177 0.41 -3.88 -11.19
C THR A 177 1.28 -4.66 -10.20
N GLU A 178 0.69 -5.32 -9.19
CA GLU A 178 1.43 -6.17 -8.24
C GLU A 178 2.17 -7.31 -8.96
N TYR A 179 1.49 -8.03 -9.87
CA TYR A 179 2.13 -9.11 -10.63
C TYR A 179 3.15 -8.58 -11.65
N ALA A 180 2.91 -7.43 -12.27
CA ALA A 180 3.90 -6.80 -13.15
C ALA A 180 5.20 -6.49 -12.39
N CYS A 181 5.10 -5.88 -11.20
CA CYS A 181 6.25 -5.63 -10.31
C CYS A 181 6.96 -6.94 -9.91
N LEU A 182 6.20 -7.92 -9.45
CA LEU A 182 6.72 -9.22 -9.03
C LEU A 182 7.55 -9.89 -10.13
N PHE A 183 6.99 -10.02 -11.33
CA PHE A 183 7.65 -10.68 -12.43
C PHE A 183 8.80 -9.86 -13.02
N ALA A 184 8.69 -8.52 -13.04
CA ALA A 184 9.81 -7.65 -13.39
C ALA A 184 11.00 -7.84 -12.44
N ALA A 185 10.76 -7.91 -11.12
CA ALA A 185 11.80 -8.20 -10.13
C ALA A 185 12.46 -9.59 -10.33
N LEU A 186 11.72 -10.56 -10.86
CA LEU A 186 12.24 -11.88 -11.26
C LEU A 186 12.97 -11.87 -12.63
N GLY A 187 13.13 -10.69 -13.26
CA GLY A 187 13.80 -10.54 -14.54
C GLY A 187 12.96 -10.98 -15.75
N THR A 188 11.64 -11.00 -15.62
CA THR A 188 10.70 -11.18 -16.74
C THR A 188 10.52 -9.84 -17.46
N ARG A 189 10.63 -9.82 -18.80
CA ARG A 189 10.28 -8.65 -19.60
C ARG A 189 8.77 -8.46 -19.59
N ILE A 190 8.31 -7.35 -19.02
CA ILE A 190 6.88 -7.02 -18.85
C ILE A 190 6.44 -6.04 -19.94
N THR A 191 5.29 -6.34 -20.57
CA THR A 191 4.48 -5.35 -21.29
C THR A 191 3.12 -5.28 -20.60
N LEU A 192 2.78 -4.13 -20.01
CA LEU A 192 1.50 -3.90 -19.34
C LEU A 192 0.59 -3.10 -20.26
N VAL A 193 -0.62 -3.61 -20.54
CA VAL A 193 -1.62 -2.96 -21.37
C VAL A 193 -2.78 -2.49 -20.49
N GLU A 194 -3.04 -1.19 -20.46
CA GLU A 194 -4.11 -0.56 -19.67
C GLU A 194 -4.98 0.31 -20.56
N GLY A 195 -6.29 0.13 -20.46
CA GLY A 195 -7.28 0.89 -21.28
C GLY A 195 -7.45 2.35 -20.84
N ARG A 196 -7.05 2.69 -19.63
CA ARG A 196 -7.05 4.06 -19.11
C ARG A 196 -5.73 4.77 -19.42
N ASP A 197 -5.64 6.02 -19.01
CA ASP A 197 -4.48 6.90 -19.20
C ASP A 197 -3.42 6.78 -18.09
N ARG A 198 -3.71 6.05 -17.00
CA ARG A 198 -2.81 5.83 -15.87
C ARG A 198 -3.02 4.49 -15.17
N LEU A 199 -2.02 4.05 -14.42
CA LEU A 199 -2.11 2.93 -13.50
C LEU A 199 -2.97 3.29 -12.29
N LEU A 200 -3.56 2.30 -11.62
CA LEU A 200 -4.20 2.47 -10.31
C LEU A 200 -5.16 3.66 -10.24
N GLY A 201 -6.06 3.82 -11.19
CA GLY A 201 -6.89 5.02 -11.38
C GLY A 201 -7.67 5.53 -10.15
N GLY A 202 -7.75 4.77 -9.05
CA GLY A 202 -8.36 5.18 -7.78
C GLY A 202 -7.36 5.57 -6.69
N VAL A 203 -6.07 5.68 -7.03
CA VAL A 203 -4.99 6.07 -6.10
C VAL A 203 -4.56 7.50 -6.42
N ASP A 204 -4.00 8.21 -5.44
CA ASP A 204 -3.41 9.53 -5.65
C ASP A 204 -2.45 9.53 -6.84
N GLU A 205 -2.54 10.55 -7.69
CA GLU A 205 -1.83 10.60 -8.98
C GLU A 205 -0.31 10.58 -8.81
N GLU A 206 0.22 11.25 -7.81
CA GLU A 206 1.66 11.28 -7.54
C GLU A 206 2.21 9.88 -7.23
N LEU A 207 1.46 9.08 -6.47
CA LEU A 207 1.83 7.69 -6.18
C LEU A 207 1.77 6.83 -7.44
N SER A 208 0.72 7.00 -8.24
CA SER A 208 0.53 6.27 -9.49
C SER A 208 1.66 6.56 -10.49
N CYS A 209 1.99 7.83 -10.70
CA CYS A 209 3.08 8.25 -11.58
C CYS A 209 4.45 7.76 -11.08
N SER A 210 4.70 7.84 -9.77
CA SER A 210 5.95 7.35 -9.17
C SER A 210 6.12 5.83 -9.32
N LEU A 211 5.04 5.07 -9.19
CA LEU A 211 5.06 3.63 -9.42
C LEU A 211 5.27 3.29 -10.90
N GLN A 212 4.66 4.04 -11.82
CA GLN A 212 4.89 3.89 -13.25
C GLN A 212 6.37 4.04 -13.57
N LEU A 213 7.01 5.13 -13.12
CA LEU A 213 8.45 5.36 -13.30
C LEU A 213 9.30 4.21 -12.72
N SER A 214 8.91 3.67 -11.57
CA SER A 214 9.60 2.53 -10.96
C SER A 214 9.49 1.26 -11.82
N LEU A 215 8.31 0.97 -12.38
CA LEU A 215 8.11 -0.14 -13.30
C LEU A 215 8.91 0.02 -14.61
N GLU A 216 8.94 1.22 -15.17
CA GLU A 216 9.71 1.54 -16.38
C GLU A 216 11.22 1.38 -16.12
N ARG A 217 11.74 1.83 -14.96
CA ARG A 217 13.12 1.57 -14.53
C ARG A 217 13.45 0.08 -14.38
N MET A 218 12.46 -0.74 -14.01
CA MET A 218 12.58 -2.20 -14.00
C MET A 218 12.55 -2.83 -15.39
N GLY A 219 12.40 -2.02 -16.45
CA GLY A 219 12.36 -2.45 -17.85
C GLY A 219 10.97 -2.86 -18.34
N ALA A 220 9.91 -2.50 -17.64
CA ALA A 220 8.54 -2.71 -18.12
C ALA A 220 8.17 -1.71 -19.20
N GLU A 221 7.48 -2.16 -20.23
CA GLU A 221 6.81 -1.31 -21.22
C GLU A 221 5.34 -1.17 -20.82
N ILE A 222 4.84 0.06 -20.73
CA ILE A 222 3.45 0.33 -20.35
C ILE A 222 2.72 0.98 -21.53
N LEU A 223 1.59 0.41 -21.93
CA LEU A 223 0.76 0.86 -23.04
C LEU A 223 -0.58 1.31 -22.49
N PHE A 224 -0.80 2.62 -22.49
CA PHE A 224 -2.05 3.24 -22.07
C PHE A 224 -3.02 3.44 -23.23
N GLY A 225 -4.31 3.53 -22.92
CA GLY A 225 -5.37 3.79 -23.91
C GLY A 225 -5.58 2.65 -24.90
N ASP A 226 -5.07 1.44 -24.64
CA ASP A 226 -5.14 0.31 -25.54
C ASP A 226 -5.74 -0.93 -24.87
N ALA A 227 -6.15 -1.90 -25.67
CA ALA A 227 -6.74 -3.14 -25.18
C ALA A 227 -6.36 -4.33 -26.08
N VAL A 228 -6.29 -5.52 -25.48
CA VAL A 228 -6.06 -6.75 -26.24
C VAL A 228 -7.33 -7.16 -26.97
N GLU A 229 -7.23 -7.32 -28.29
CA GLU A 229 -8.31 -7.76 -29.18
C GLU A 229 -8.32 -9.29 -29.34
N SER A 230 -7.14 -9.89 -29.57
CA SER A 230 -7.01 -11.35 -29.70
C SER A 230 -5.68 -11.84 -29.13
N VAL A 231 -5.66 -13.12 -28.75
CA VAL A 231 -4.46 -13.86 -28.33
C VAL A 231 -4.47 -15.19 -29.05
N GLU A 232 -3.38 -15.51 -29.73
CA GLU A 232 -3.22 -16.73 -30.50
C GLU A 232 -1.91 -17.43 -30.16
N ARG A 233 -1.94 -18.77 -30.13
CA ARG A 233 -0.73 -19.59 -30.01
C ARG A 233 0.07 -19.56 -31.31
N LEU A 234 1.36 -19.18 -31.23
CA LEU A 234 2.24 -19.19 -32.40
C LEU A 234 2.50 -20.63 -32.85
N PRO A 235 2.30 -20.95 -34.16
CA PRO A 235 2.57 -22.28 -34.69
C PRO A 235 4.07 -22.55 -34.76
N GLY A 236 4.48 -23.79 -34.39
CA GLY A 236 5.79 -24.33 -34.67
C GLY A 236 6.63 -24.73 -33.45
N ARG A 237 7.54 -25.74 -33.66
CA ARG A 237 8.43 -26.23 -32.60
C ARG A 237 9.52 -25.23 -32.17
N LYS A 238 9.88 -24.26 -33.02
CA LYS A 238 10.89 -23.23 -32.75
C LYS A 238 10.34 -21.89 -32.28
N THR A 239 9.08 -21.57 -32.57
CA THR A 239 8.38 -20.35 -32.15
C THR A 239 7.43 -20.69 -31.02
N LYS A 240 7.95 -20.78 -29.77
CA LYS A 240 7.09 -20.95 -28.57
C LYS A 240 6.61 -19.58 -28.14
N GLY A 241 5.32 -19.46 -27.79
CA GLY A 241 4.76 -18.26 -27.22
C GLY A 241 3.37 -17.91 -27.77
N LEU A 242 2.91 -16.75 -27.39
CA LEU A 242 1.63 -16.18 -27.76
C LEU A 242 1.86 -14.91 -28.58
N ALA A 243 1.05 -14.72 -29.62
CA ALA A 243 0.90 -13.48 -30.35
C ALA A 243 -0.36 -12.78 -29.86
N LEU A 244 -0.25 -11.49 -29.54
CA LEU A 244 -1.37 -10.65 -29.14
C LEU A 244 -1.55 -9.56 -30.16
N LYS A 245 -2.81 -9.27 -30.53
CA LYS A 245 -3.20 -8.12 -31.33
C LYS A 245 -3.92 -7.13 -30.43
N LEU A 246 -3.49 -5.88 -30.44
CA LEU A 246 -4.13 -4.79 -29.72
C LEU A 246 -5.13 -4.06 -30.62
N LYS A 247 -6.07 -3.34 -30.02
CA LYS A 247 -7.05 -2.51 -30.75
C LYS A 247 -6.40 -1.43 -31.62
N SER A 248 -5.26 -0.90 -31.19
CA SER A 248 -4.45 0.05 -31.98
C SER A 248 -3.84 -0.57 -33.25
N GLY A 249 -3.94 -1.90 -33.43
CA GLY A 249 -3.27 -2.65 -34.49
C GLY A 249 -1.87 -3.12 -34.13
N ARG A 250 -1.30 -2.69 -32.98
CA ARG A 250 0.00 -3.14 -32.52
C ARG A 250 0.00 -4.63 -32.22
N GLN A 251 1.10 -5.30 -32.53
CA GLN A 251 1.31 -6.72 -32.23
C GLN A 251 2.37 -6.89 -31.15
N LEU A 252 2.07 -7.76 -30.18
CA LEU A 252 2.98 -8.14 -29.10
C LEU A 252 3.28 -9.64 -29.13
N ARG A 253 4.38 -10.03 -28.49
CA ARG A 253 4.73 -11.44 -28.26
C ARG A 253 5.08 -11.65 -26.80
N ALA A 254 4.54 -12.72 -26.21
CA ALA A 254 4.78 -13.10 -24.83
C ALA A 254 4.84 -14.61 -24.65
N ASP A 255 5.53 -15.09 -23.59
CA ASP A 255 5.50 -16.49 -23.18
C ASP A 255 4.24 -16.80 -22.35
N LYS A 256 3.71 -15.78 -21.65
CA LYS A 256 2.52 -15.89 -20.81
C LYS A 256 1.73 -14.58 -20.84
N VAL A 257 0.41 -14.67 -20.75
CA VAL A 257 -0.48 -13.51 -20.68
C VAL A 257 -1.33 -13.62 -19.42
N LEU A 258 -1.30 -12.55 -18.58
CA LEU A 258 -2.12 -12.43 -17.38
C LEU A 258 -3.26 -11.45 -17.64
N PHE A 259 -4.51 -11.91 -17.53
CA PHE A 259 -5.69 -11.07 -17.53
C PHE A 259 -6.06 -10.68 -16.09
N SER A 260 -6.09 -9.38 -15.81
CA SER A 260 -6.46 -8.78 -14.51
C SER A 260 -7.52 -7.68 -14.69
N ALA A 261 -8.53 -7.95 -15.55
CA ALA A 261 -9.52 -6.96 -15.98
C ALA A 261 -10.73 -6.82 -15.02
N GLY A 262 -10.58 -7.22 -13.76
CA GLY A 262 -11.59 -7.08 -12.73
C GLY A 262 -12.11 -8.41 -12.18
N ARG A 263 -13.01 -8.31 -11.19
CA ARG A 263 -13.63 -9.44 -10.50
C ARG A 263 -15.15 -9.25 -10.44
N SER A 264 -15.89 -10.36 -10.38
CA SER A 264 -17.35 -10.40 -10.22
C SER A 264 -17.74 -11.15 -8.95
N GLY A 265 -18.84 -10.76 -8.32
CA GLY A 265 -19.37 -11.46 -7.13
C GLY A 265 -19.79 -12.89 -7.43
N ASN A 266 -19.53 -13.80 -6.50
CA ASN A 266 -19.87 -15.22 -6.61
C ASN A 266 -21.30 -15.48 -6.13
N THR A 267 -22.28 -15.06 -6.92
CA THR A 267 -23.72 -15.22 -6.64
C THR A 267 -24.41 -16.27 -7.50
N LYS A 268 -23.77 -16.69 -8.60
CA LYS A 268 -24.32 -17.73 -9.47
C LYS A 268 -24.49 -19.04 -8.73
N GLY A 269 -25.66 -19.67 -8.88
CA GLY A 269 -25.99 -20.95 -8.24
C GLY A 269 -26.53 -20.84 -6.82
N LEU A 270 -26.51 -19.66 -6.18
CA LEU A 270 -27.09 -19.44 -4.84
C LEU A 270 -28.62 -19.35 -4.85
N ASN A 271 -29.27 -19.15 -6.01
CA ASN A 271 -30.70 -18.91 -6.17
C ASN A 271 -31.22 -17.66 -5.44
N LEU A 272 -30.44 -16.57 -5.46
CA LEU A 272 -30.76 -15.32 -4.74
C LEU A 272 -32.01 -14.64 -5.30
N GLU A 273 -32.19 -14.66 -6.61
CA GLU A 273 -33.38 -14.10 -7.27
C GLU A 273 -34.64 -14.85 -6.83
N GLY A 274 -34.57 -16.20 -6.70
CA GLY A 274 -35.67 -17.03 -6.25
C GLY A 274 -36.15 -16.74 -4.84
N VAL A 275 -35.30 -16.12 -4.00
CA VAL A 275 -35.66 -15.69 -2.65
C VAL A 275 -35.79 -14.16 -2.51
N GLY A 276 -35.75 -13.40 -3.61
CA GLY A 276 -36.00 -11.96 -3.62
C GLY A 276 -34.80 -11.07 -3.25
N VAL A 277 -33.57 -11.57 -3.35
CA VAL A 277 -32.35 -10.79 -3.13
C VAL A 277 -31.84 -10.17 -4.44
N ALA A 278 -31.73 -8.86 -4.48
CA ALA A 278 -31.26 -8.13 -5.64
C ALA A 278 -29.74 -8.24 -5.85
N VAL A 279 -29.35 -8.54 -7.09
CA VAL A 279 -27.96 -8.68 -7.53
C VAL A 279 -27.70 -7.69 -8.67
N THR A 280 -26.52 -7.08 -8.72
CA THR A 280 -26.09 -6.21 -9.81
C THR A 280 -25.65 -7.02 -11.03
N GLU A 281 -25.48 -6.38 -12.19
CA GLU A 281 -24.94 -7.02 -13.42
C GLU A 281 -23.56 -7.67 -13.20
N ARG A 282 -22.76 -7.14 -12.28
CA ARG A 282 -21.46 -7.71 -11.87
C ARG A 282 -21.57 -8.81 -10.81
N GLY A 283 -22.77 -9.26 -10.47
CA GLY A 283 -23.00 -10.30 -9.49
C GLY A 283 -22.84 -9.84 -8.04
N HIS A 284 -22.84 -8.54 -7.74
CA HIS A 284 -22.72 -8.06 -6.37
C HIS A 284 -24.09 -7.96 -5.70
N ILE A 285 -24.16 -8.39 -4.44
CA ILE A 285 -25.37 -8.28 -3.61
C ILE A 285 -25.49 -6.85 -3.08
N LYS A 286 -26.67 -6.24 -3.21
CA LYS A 286 -26.95 -4.94 -2.62
C LYS A 286 -27.25 -5.07 -1.13
N VAL A 287 -26.60 -4.25 -0.32
CA VAL A 287 -26.77 -4.22 1.15
C VAL A 287 -26.87 -2.78 1.64
N ASN A 288 -27.41 -2.62 2.85
CA ASN A 288 -27.40 -1.37 3.60
C ASN A 288 -26.09 -1.20 4.41
N GLU A 289 -26.01 -0.15 5.24
CA GLU A 289 -24.86 0.17 6.10
C GLU A 289 -24.54 -0.88 7.16
N HIS A 290 -25.50 -1.77 7.46
CA HIS A 290 -25.34 -2.90 8.38
C HIS A 290 -25.05 -4.22 7.64
N PHE A 291 -24.80 -4.14 6.32
CA PHE A 291 -24.57 -5.31 5.44
C PHE A 291 -25.79 -6.25 5.32
N GLN A 292 -26.99 -5.75 5.62
CA GLN A 292 -28.24 -6.44 5.47
C GLN A 292 -28.78 -6.26 4.04
N THR A 293 -29.30 -7.33 3.44
CA THR A 293 -29.92 -7.30 2.11
C THR A 293 -31.34 -6.72 2.20
N SER A 294 -32.11 -6.84 1.11
CA SER A 294 -33.56 -6.54 1.09
C SER A 294 -34.37 -7.43 2.05
N LEU A 295 -33.83 -8.57 2.47
CA LEU A 295 -34.48 -9.48 3.43
C LEU A 295 -33.84 -9.30 4.83
N PRO A 296 -34.65 -9.10 5.89
CA PRO A 296 -34.15 -8.75 7.22
C PRO A 296 -33.22 -9.78 7.88
N HIS A 297 -33.31 -11.04 7.46
CA HIS A 297 -32.54 -12.15 8.02
C HIS A 297 -31.35 -12.55 7.13
N LEU A 298 -31.20 -11.95 5.94
CA LEU A 298 -30.09 -12.20 5.03
C LEU A 298 -29.11 -11.02 4.99
N TYR A 299 -27.85 -11.36 5.20
CA TYR A 299 -26.71 -10.44 5.19
C TYR A 299 -25.69 -10.87 4.15
N ALA A 300 -24.86 -9.93 3.68
CA ALA A 300 -23.74 -10.26 2.81
C ALA A 300 -22.52 -9.41 3.17
N ALA A 301 -21.32 -10.01 3.06
CA ALA A 301 -20.07 -9.33 3.40
C ALA A 301 -18.89 -9.80 2.52
N GLY A 302 -17.91 -8.94 2.36
CA GLY A 302 -16.71 -9.15 1.54
C GLY A 302 -16.97 -8.90 0.07
N ASP A 303 -16.10 -9.45 -0.78
CA ASP A 303 -16.08 -9.14 -2.22
C ASP A 303 -17.41 -9.39 -2.93
N VAL A 304 -18.29 -10.23 -2.37
CA VAL A 304 -19.62 -10.49 -2.95
C VAL A 304 -20.53 -9.27 -2.95
N ILE A 305 -20.24 -8.26 -2.12
CA ILE A 305 -20.96 -6.98 -2.11
C ILE A 305 -20.25 -5.88 -2.93
N GLY A 306 -19.06 -6.17 -3.47
CA GLY A 306 -18.27 -5.25 -4.29
C GLY A 306 -17.20 -4.48 -3.52
N PHE A 307 -16.98 -3.25 -3.91
CA PHE A 307 -15.95 -2.38 -3.33
C PHE A 307 -16.30 -1.95 -1.88
N PRO A 308 -15.29 -1.83 -0.99
CA PRO A 308 -13.88 -2.19 -1.17
C PRO A 308 -13.63 -3.69 -0.97
N ALA A 309 -12.99 -4.32 -1.94
CA ALA A 309 -12.67 -5.75 -1.93
C ALA A 309 -11.34 -6.01 -1.18
N LEU A 310 -11.34 -5.76 0.12
CA LEU A 310 -10.20 -5.90 1.01
C LEU A 310 -10.47 -6.97 2.07
N ALA A 311 -9.49 -7.83 2.33
CA ALA A 311 -9.63 -8.90 3.33
C ALA A 311 -9.95 -8.35 4.72
N ALA A 312 -9.24 -7.31 5.18
CA ALA A 312 -9.47 -6.66 6.47
C ALA A 312 -10.89 -6.07 6.57
N THR A 313 -11.33 -5.33 5.55
CA THR A 313 -12.68 -4.77 5.48
C THR A 313 -13.74 -5.87 5.50
N SER A 314 -13.54 -6.96 4.73
CA SER A 314 -14.44 -8.12 4.73
C SER A 314 -14.61 -8.74 6.11
N MET A 315 -13.53 -8.81 6.89
CA MET A 315 -13.56 -9.30 8.28
C MET A 315 -14.45 -8.42 9.15
N GLU A 316 -14.31 -7.11 9.05
CA GLU A 316 -15.10 -6.16 9.82
C GLU A 316 -16.58 -6.13 9.40
N GLN A 317 -16.85 -6.20 8.09
CA GLN A 317 -18.20 -6.30 7.54
C GLN A 317 -18.93 -7.55 8.09
N GLY A 318 -18.26 -8.70 8.11
CA GLY A 318 -18.83 -9.92 8.68
C GLY A 318 -19.15 -9.80 10.17
N ARG A 319 -18.31 -9.12 10.95
CA ARG A 319 -18.55 -8.85 12.38
C ARG A 319 -19.74 -7.91 12.59
N VAL A 320 -19.81 -6.81 11.83
CA VAL A 320 -20.92 -5.84 11.92
C VAL A 320 -22.23 -6.49 11.53
N ALA A 321 -22.26 -7.24 10.41
CA ALA A 321 -23.44 -7.97 9.97
C ALA A 321 -24.02 -8.89 11.06
N VAL A 322 -23.16 -9.67 11.70
CA VAL A 322 -23.56 -10.59 12.78
C VAL A 322 -24.00 -9.83 14.02
N CYS A 323 -23.28 -8.78 14.43
CA CYS A 323 -23.69 -7.99 15.58
C CYS A 323 -25.06 -7.34 15.37
N HIS A 324 -25.33 -6.82 14.16
CA HIS A 324 -26.62 -6.25 13.81
C HIS A 324 -27.72 -7.33 13.80
N ALA A 325 -27.47 -8.50 13.18
CA ALA A 325 -28.43 -9.60 13.09
C ALA A 325 -28.94 -10.06 14.48
N PHE A 326 -28.06 -10.08 15.46
CA PHE A 326 -28.40 -10.54 16.81
C PHE A 326 -28.63 -9.41 17.84
N GLY A 327 -28.67 -8.15 17.42
CA GLY A 327 -28.86 -7.01 18.33
C GLY A 327 -27.73 -6.82 19.33
N ILE A 328 -26.48 -7.14 18.95
CA ILE A 328 -25.30 -7.07 19.82
C ILE A 328 -24.60 -5.72 19.62
N ALA A 329 -24.60 -4.86 20.64
CA ALA A 329 -23.98 -3.54 20.59
C ALA A 329 -22.44 -3.55 20.77
N TYR A 330 -21.76 -4.58 20.28
CA TYR A 330 -20.30 -4.71 20.39
C TYR A 330 -19.57 -4.05 19.22
N LYS A 331 -20.04 -4.27 17.98
CA LYS A 331 -19.49 -3.73 16.75
C LYS A 331 -20.62 -3.30 15.82
N THR A 332 -20.83 -2.00 15.69
CA THR A 332 -21.99 -1.45 15.00
C THR A 332 -21.67 -0.88 13.62
N GLN A 333 -20.40 -0.60 13.34
CA GLN A 333 -19.97 -0.02 12.07
C GLN A 333 -18.55 -0.47 11.70
N VAL A 334 -18.23 -0.41 10.42
CA VAL A 334 -16.87 -0.47 9.91
C VAL A 334 -16.27 0.94 9.96
N SER A 335 -15.00 1.06 10.32
CA SER A 335 -14.32 2.35 10.32
C SER A 335 -14.47 3.05 8.96
N PRO A 336 -14.76 4.35 8.91
CA PRO A 336 -14.75 5.11 7.67
C PRO A 336 -13.32 5.24 7.10
N PHE A 337 -12.31 5.15 7.95
CA PHE A 337 -10.90 5.17 7.56
C PHE A 337 -10.39 3.75 7.36
N GLN A 338 -10.25 3.36 6.10
CA GLN A 338 -9.80 2.03 5.71
C GLN A 338 -8.48 2.16 4.98
N PRO A 339 -7.36 1.69 5.56
CA PRO A 339 -6.09 1.67 4.88
C PRO A 339 -6.14 0.79 3.63
N TYR A 340 -5.59 1.28 2.54
CA TYR A 340 -5.53 0.57 1.27
C TYR A 340 -4.08 0.31 0.89
N GLY A 341 -3.61 -0.93 1.09
CA GLY A 341 -2.26 -1.34 0.77
C GLY A 341 -2.17 -2.02 -0.59
N ILE A 342 -1.19 -1.63 -1.39
CA ILE A 342 -0.84 -2.21 -2.68
C ILE A 342 0.60 -2.70 -2.60
N PHE A 343 0.80 -4.00 -2.72
CA PHE A 343 2.09 -4.66 -2.56
C PHE A 343 2.86 -4.69 -3.89
N SER A 344 2.94 -3.53 -4.54
CA SER A 344 3.83 -3.26 -5.67
C SER A 344 5.30 -3.18 -5.23
N ILE A 345 6.19 -2.82 -6.15
CA ILE A 345 7.60 -2.54 -5.87
C ILE A 345 7.94 -1.18 -6.50
N PRO A 346 8.08 -0.11 -5.67
CA PRO A 346 7.87 -0.02 -4.22
C PRO A 346 6.41 -0.24 -3.80
N GLU A 347 6.18 -0.46 -2.48
CA GLU A 347 4.82 -0.54 -1.93
C GLU A 347 4.12 0.80 -1.99
N ILE A 348 2.79 0.73 -2.08
CA ILE A 348 1.92 1.89 -1.90
C ILE A 348 0.95 1.61 -0.76
N SER A 349 0.71 2.61 0.07
CA SER A 349 -0.42 2.59 0.98
C SER A 349 -1.07 3.96 1.09
N THR A 350 -2.39 3.97 1.18
CA THR A 350 -3.18 5.21 1.23
C THR A 350 -4.31 5.08 2.23
N ILE A 351 -4.67 6.20 2.85
CA ILE A 351 -5.82 6.31 3.73
C ILE A 351 -6.44 7.69 3.60
N GLY A 352 -7.77 7.75 3.50
CA GLY A 352 -8.51 8.97 3.22
C GLY A 352 -8.55 9.33 1.73
N PRO A 353 -9.14 10.47 1.36
CA PRO A 353 -9.31 10.90 -0.02
C PRO A 353 -7.97 11.27 -0.69
N SER A 354 -7.86 11.03 -1.99
CA SER A 354 -6.76 11.53 -2.82
C SER A 354 -6.83 13.05 -3.00
N GLU A 355 -5.72 13.65 -3.43
CA GLU A 355 -5.68 15.08 -3.76
C GLU A 355 -6.71 15.44 -4.86
N GLN A 356 -6.88 14.56 -5.85
CA GLN A 356 -7.85 14.72 -6.92
C GLN A 356 -9.30 14.72 -6.40
N GLU A 357 -9.61 13.80 -5.49
CA GLU A 357 -10.94 13.72 -4.87
C GLU A 357 -11.27 14.95 -4.01
N LEU A 358 -10.26 15.52 -3.30
CA LEU A 358 -10.45 16.77 -2.54
C LEU A 358 -10.69 17.94 -3.48
N LYS A 359 -9.93 18.04 -4.59
CA LYS A 359 -10.14 19.06 -5.64
C LYS A 359 -11.54 18.97 -6.25
N GLU A 360 -11.97 17.77 -6.64
CA GLU A 360 -13.30 17.53 -7.23
C GLU A 360 -14.44 17.90 -6.28
N LYS A 361 -14.25 17.65 -4.97
CA LYS A 361 -15.22 17.99 -3.93
C LYS A 361 -15.15 19.45 -3.46
N GLY A 362 -14.19 20.24 -3.95
CA GLY A 362 -13.97 21.62 -3.52
C GLY A 362 -13.56 21.75 -2.04
N ILE A 363 -12.96 20.72 -1.47
CA ILE A 363 -12.47 20.72 -0.08
C ILE A 363 -11.10 21.37 -0.05
N ALA A 364 -10.94 22.41 0.78
CA ALA A 364 -9.66 23.08 0.99
C ALA A 364 -8.67 22.12 1.67
N TYR A 365 -7.44 22.09 1.17
CA TYR A 365 -6.36 21.29 1.76
C TYR A 365 -5.00 21.96 1.54
N GLU A 366 -4.04 21.57 2.36
CA GLU A 366 -2.61 21.80 2.16
C GLU A 366 -1.87 20.47 2.11
N VAL A 367 -0.75 20.46 1.42
CA VAL A 367 0.10 19.27 1.23
C VAL A 367 1.34 19.38 2.11
N GLY A 368 1.66 18.32 2.82
CA GLY A 368 2.96 18.12 3.44
C GLY A 368 3.65 16.91 2.83
N HIS A 369 4.94 17.03 2.54
CA HIS A 369 5.71 16.02 1.82
C HIS A 369 7.05 15.74 2.47
N ALA A 370 7.43 14.45 2.60
CA ALA A 370 8.75 14.05 3.08
C ALA A 370 9.29 12.89 2.24
N ARG A 371 10.46 13.07 1.63
CA ARG A 371 11.13 12.08 0.79
C ARG A 371 12.06 11.20 1.62
N PHE A 372 12.10 9.90 1.31
CA PHE A 372 12.96 8.95 2.02
C PHE A 372 14.45 9.14 1.69
N GLU A 373 14.79 9.77 0.57
CA GLU A 373 16.18 10.18 0.27
C GLU A 373 16.78 11.10 1.34
N ASN A 374 15.92 11.89 2.02
CA ASN A 374 16.31 12.80 3.09
C ASN A 374 16.16 12.18 4.50
N ASN A 375 15.76 10.92 4.58
CA ASN A 375 15.57 10.18 5.82
C ASN A 375 16.72 9.19 6.04
N ALA A 376 17.30 9.16 7.24
CA ALA A 376 18.44 8.30 7.55
C ALA A 376 18.15 6.81 7.32
N ARG A 377 16.95 6.34 7.64
CA ARG A 377 16.56 4.94 7.39
C ARG A 377 16.44 4.64 5.90
N GLY A 378 15.85 5.57 5.11
CA GLY A 378 15.79 5.46 3.66
C GLY A 378 17.18 5.32 3.04
N GLN A 379 18.14 6.14 3.49
CA GLN A 379 19.55 6.06 3.04
C GLN A 379 20.20 4.73 3.45
N ILE A 380 19.99 4.25 4.67
CA ILE A 380 20.53 2.98 5.18
C ILE A 380 20.00 1.80 4.36
N THR A 381 18.72 1.79 4.03
CA THR A 381 18.08 0.68 3.31
C THR A 381 18.21 0.79 1.79
N GLY A 382 18.58 1.98 1.28
CA GLY A 382 18.60 2.29 -0.16
C GLY A 382 17.21 2.56 -0.74
N ASP A 383 16.18 2.78 0.09
CA ASP A 383 14.85 3.18 -0.35
C ASP A 383 14.77 4.71 -0.46
N THR A 384 15.37 5.24 -1.52
CA THR A 384 15.46 6.69 -1.76
C THR A 384 14.34 7.25 -2.64
N ASP A 385 13.64 6.39 -3.38
CA ASP A 385 12.51 6.78 -4.23
C ASP A 385 11.19 6.94 -3.43
N GLY A 386 11.16 6.45 -2.18
CA GLY A 386 9.98 6.50 -1.31
C GLY A 386 9.68 7.89 -0.77
N PHE A 387 8.41 8.10 -0.38
CA PHE A 387 7.97 9.34 0.27
C PHE A 387 6.67 9.14 1.07
N ILE A 388 6.41 10.10 1.95
CA ILE A 388 5.13 10.31 2.63
C ILE A 388 4.55 11.64 2.15
N LYS A 389 3.28 11.62 1.74
CA LYS A 389 2.45 12.77 1.42
C LYS A 389 1.27 12.78 2.37
N ILE A 390 1.05 13.88 3.08
CA ILE A 390 -0.14 14.10 3.91
C ILE A 390 -0.95 15.25 3.34
N LEU A 391 -2.27 15.14 3.44
CA LEU A 391 -3.20 16.22 3.11
C LEU A 391 -3.94 16.61 4.39
N PHE A 392 -4.05 17.90 4.66
CA PHE A 392 -4.67 18.40 5.85
C PHE A 392 -5.41 19.71 5.61
N ASP A 393 -6.39 19.99 6.43
CA ASP A 393 -7.20 21.21 6.38
C ASP A 393 -6.33 22.43 6.76
N PRO A 394 -6.25 23.48 5.93
CA PRO A 394 -5.35 24.61 6.16
C PRO A 394 -5.71 25.47 7.37
N GLU A 395 -6.98 25.52 7.78
CA GLU A 395 -7.44 26.34 8.91
C GLU A 395 -7.31 25.60 10.23
N THR A 396 -7.81 24.36 10.28
CA THR A 396 -7.87 23.56 11.51
C THR A 396 -6.66 22.65 11.70
N ARG A 397 -5.85 22.47 10.68
CA ARG A 397 -4.74 21.51 10.60
C ARG A 397 -5.14 20.04 10.79
N LYS A 398 -6.45 19.73 10.74
CA LYS A 398 -6.92 18.35 10.81
C LYS A 398 -6.38 17.53 9.65
N LEU A 399 -5.87 16.35 9.97
CA LEU A 399 -5.44 15.41 8.94
C LEU A 399 -6.64 14.96 8.11
N LEU A 400 -6.55 15.00 6.79
CA LEU A 400 -7.57 14.55 5.84
C LEU A 400 -7.21 13.21 5.24
N SER A 401 -5.93 13.02 4.87
CA SER A 401 -5.44 11.78 4.28
C SER A 401 -3.93 11.65 4.39
N ALA A 402 -3.45 10.43 4.13
CA ALA A 402 -2.03 10.16 3.98
C ALA A 402 -1.80 9.14 2.85
N HIS A 403 -0.75 9.37 2.06
CA HIS A 403 -0.37 8.60 0.90
C HIS A 403 1.12 8.29 0.98
N ILE A 404 1.49 7.03 0.90
CA ILE A 404 2.85 6.56 1.16
C ILE A 404 3.30 5.68 0.01
N LEU A 405 4.49 5.93 -0.50
CA LEU A 405 5.17 5.08 -1.45
C LEU A 405 6.55 4.74 -0.87
N GLY A 406 6.92 3.47 -0.87
CA GLY A 406 8.24 3.03 -0.39
C GLY A 406 8.18 1.74 0.41
N GLU A 407 9.32 1.34 1.00
CA GLU A 407 9.39 0.18 1.88
C GLU A 407 8.52 0.38 3.12
N ASP A 408 7.86 -0.69 3.56
CA ASP A 408 6.98 -0.69 4.73
C ASP A 408 5.78 0.29 4.65
N ALA A 409 5.42 0.79 3.46
CA ALA A 409 4.28 1.69 3.30
C ALA A 409 2.98 1.11 3.89
N THR A 410 2.78 -0.20 3.76
CA THR A 410 1.61 -0.93 4.28
C THR A 410 1.58 -1.04 5.79
N GLU A 411 2.72 -0.90 6.47
CA GLU A 411 2.83 -0.82 7.93
C GLU A 411 2.75 0.64 8.41
N LEU A 412 3.42 1.56 7.72
CA LEU A 412 3.48 2.97 8.08
C LEU A 412 2.10 3.66 8.08
N VAL A 413 1.19 3.23 7.19
CA VAL A 413 -0.17 3.80 7.06
C VAL A 413 -1.00 3.69 8.34
N HIS A 414 -0.65 2.81 9.27
CA HIS A 414 -1.36 2.66 10.53
C HIS A 414 -1.12 3.84 11.48
N ILE A 415 -0.02 4.59 11.33
CA ILE A 415 0.23 5.81 12.11
C ILE A 415 -0.84 6.88 11.80
N PRO A 416 -1.01 7.34 10.54
CA PRO A 416 -2.06 8.30 10.22
C PRO A 416 -3.47 7.73 10.40
N LEU A 417 -3.69 6.41 10.35
CA LEU A 417 -4.97 5.80 10.67
C LEU A 417 -5.46 6.20 12.08
N PHE A 418 -4.59 6.12 13.08
CA PHE A 418 -4.97 6.48 14.45
C PHE A 418 -5.20 7.98 14.62
N VAL A 419 -4.41 8.82 13.94
CA VAL A 419 -4.63 10.28 13.94
C VAL A 419 -5.97 10.63 13.29
N LEU A 420 -6.28 10.08 12.12
CA LEU A 420 -7.57 10.25 11.44
C LEU A 420 -8.73 9.76 12.29
N SER A 421 -8.62 8.58 12.90
CA SER A 421 -9.68 7.96 13.70
C SER A 421 -10.01 8.78 14.97
N SER A 422 -9.04 9.52 15.50
CA SER A 422 -9.23 10.43 16.65
C SER A 422 -9.65 11.84 16.23
N GLY A 423 -9.78 12.14 14.92
CA GLY A 423 -10.02 13.49 14.43
C GLY A 423 -8.84 14.44 14.70
N GLY A 424 -7.64 13.88 14.79
CA GLY A 424 -6.41 14.61 15.15
C GLY A 424 -5.88 15.50 14.04
N THR A 425 -4.94 16.36 14.43
CA THR A 425 -4.25 17.31 13.54
C THR A 425 -2.85 16.81 13.20
N ILE A 426 -2.20 17.45 12.22
CA ILE A 426 -0.79 17.17 11.88
C ILE A 426 0.17 17.48 13.03
N ASP A 427 -0.25 18.27 14.03
CA ASP A 427 0.54 18.56 15.23
C ASP A 427 0.86 17.29 16.01
N ALA A 428 -0.01 16.26 15.94
CA ALA A 428 0.27 14.96 16.54
C ALA A 428 1.57 14.33 16.03
N PHE A 429 1.94 14.55 14.76
CA PHE A 429 3.22 14.07 14.22
C PHE A 429 4.40 14.92 14.70
N ILE A 430 4.19 16.23 14.89
CA ILE A 430 5.21 17.17 15.35
C ILE A 430 5.57 16.90 16.81
N ASP A 431 4.56 16.73 17.66
CA ASP A 431 4.73 16.52 19.10
C ASP A 431 5.24 15.11 19.44
N ALA A 432 4.96 14.11 18.59
CA ALA A 432 5.40 12.74 18.79
C ALA A 432 6.93 12.62 18.77
N VAL A 433 7.47 11.74 19.58
CA VAL A 433 8.86 11.31 19.52
C VAL A 433 8.93 9.99 18.77
N PHE A 434 9.48 10.00 17.57
CA PHE A 434 9.73 8.81 16.78
C PHE A 434 11.09 8.19 17.11
N ASN A 435 11.18 6.88 17.04
CA ASN A 435 12.48 6.21 17.09
C ASN A 435 13.35 6.65 15.91
N PHE A 436 14.64 6.84 16.16
CA PHE A 436 15.62 7.19 15.14
C PHE A 436 16.68 6.08 15.00
N PRO A 437 17.07 5.66 13.77
CA PRO A 437 16.50 6.05 12.47
C PRO A 437 15.29 5.18 12.07
N THR A 438 14.18 5.78 11.67
CA THR A 438 12.99 5.07 11.15
C THR A 438 12.35 5.84 10.00
N LEU A 439 11.62 5.13 9.10
CA LEU A 439 10.81 5.79 8.06
C LEU A 439 9.61 6.54 8.69
N ALA A 440 9.12 6.09 9.85
CA ALA A 440 8.02 6.73 10.58
C ALA A 440 8.31 8.19 10.94
N GLU A 441 9.59 8.55 11.18
CA GLU A 441 10.01 9.93 11.43
C GLU A 441 9.63 10.88 10.28
N SER A 442 9.50 10.37 9.07
CA SER A 442 9.11 11.16 7.89
C SER A 442 7.73 11.82 8.03
N PHE A 443 6.81 11.30 8.86
CA PHE A 443 5.56 11.98 9.15
C PHE A 443 5.76 13.35 9.81
N LYS A 444 6.73 13.47 10.71
CA LYS A 444 7.11 14.73 11.34
C LYS A 444 7.60 15.74 10.30
N TYR A 445 8.45 15.32 9.39
CA TYR A 445 8.99 16.19 8.35
C TYR A 445 7.94 16.56 7.29
N ALA A 446 7.01 15.65 6.97
CA ALA A 446 5.87 15.98 6.12
C ALA A 446 4.98 17.04 6.79
N ALA A 447 4.74 16.95 8.10
CA ALA A 447 3.98 17.96 8.83
C ALA A 447 4.69 19.33 8.84
N TYR A 448 6.01 19.37 9.05
CA TYR A 448 6.78 20.61 8.97
C TYR A 448 6.77 21.22 7.55
N ASP A 449 6.92 20.41 6.49
CA ASP A 449 6.82 20.89 5.10
C ASP A 449 5.44 21.52 4.85
N GLY A 450 4.37 20.89 5.31
CA GLY A 450 3.02 21.43 5.19
C GLY A 450 2.84 22.76 5.91
N LEU A 451 3.33 22.89 7.13
CA LEU A 451 3.31 24.17 7.86
C LEU A 451 4.14 25.25 7.17
N GLN A 452 5.27 24.89 6.60
CA GLN A 452 6.09 25.84 5.84
C GLN A 452 5.36 26.34 4.59
N ARG A 453 4.64 25.47 3.89
CA ARG A 453 3.80 25.86 2.72
C ARG A 453 2.67 26.80 3.12
N LEU A 454 1.96 26.51 4.22
CA LEU A 454 0.96 27.41 4.76
C LEU A 454 1.50 28.81 5.06
N ALA A 455 2.63 28.87 5.78
CA ALA A 455 3.26 30.14 6.11
C ALA A 455 3.74 30.94 4.89
N GLN A 456 4.02 30.29 3.76
CA GLN A 456 4.35 30.95 2.51
C GLN A 456 3.13 31.53 1.78
N ARG A 457 1.95 30.89 1.92
CA ARG A 457 0.69 31.37 1.32
C ARG A 457 0.08 32.53 2.11
N ASP A 458 0.08 32.41 3.42
CA ASP A 458 -0.44 33.44 4.34
C ASP A 458 0.53 33.62 5.51
N PRO A 459 1.35 34.68 5.48
CA PRO A 459 2.28 34.98 6.56
C PRO A 459 1.62 35.18 7.93
N ALA A 460 0.32 35.46 8.00
CA ALA A 460 -0.43 35.55 9.26
C ALA A 460 -0.67 34.19 9.91
N THR A 461 -0.63 33.10 9.15
CA THR A 461 -0.76 31.72 9.65
C THR A 461 0.58 31.11 10.08
N ALA A 462 1.69 31.83 9.89
CA ALA A 462 2.98 31.41 10.40
C ALA A 462 2.89 31.18 11.92
N PRO A 463 3.50 30.12 12.47
CA PRO A 463 3.56 29.93 13.92
C PRO A 463 4.11 31.22 14.56
N PRO A 464 3.55 31.67 15.71
CA PRO A 464 3.95 32.92 16.33
C PRO A 464 5.47 32.92 16.49
N ALA A 465 6.10 33.93 15.90
CA ALA A 465 7.52 34.16 16.16
C ALA A 465 7.68 34.25 17.68
N VAL A 466 8.60 33.46 18.22
CA VAL A 466 8.97 33.58 19.63
C VAL A 466 9.19 35.07 19.88
N ALA A 467 8.39 35.65 20.80
CA ALA A 467 8.39 37.07 21.05
C ALA A 467 9.83 37.56 21.19
N ALA A 468 10.24 38.41 20.28
CA ALA A 468 11.53 39.05 20.39
C ALA A 468 11.48 39.90 21.67
N SER A 469 12.24 39.47 22.70
CA SER A 469 12.44 40.33 23.85
C SER A 469 12.89 41.71 23.36
N ASP A 470 12.40 42.79 24.00
CA ASP A 470 12.67 44.22 23.72
C ASP A 470 14.17 44.58 23.69
N ARG A 471 14.90 43.97 22.78
CA ARG A 471 16.30 44.37 22.50
C ARG A 471 16.32 45.02 21.11
N PRO A 472 16.97 46.21 21.02
CA PRO A 472 17.12 46.88 19.73
C PRO A 472 17.77 45.93 18.73
N ALA A 473 17.13 45.79 17.57
CA ALA A 473 17.57 44.90 16.51
C ALA A 473 19.01 45.23 16.08
N PRO A 474 19.98 44.38 16.34
CA PRO A 474 21.27 44.47 15.65
C PRO A 474 21.05 43.96 14.22
N ALA A 475 21.66 44.65 13.29
CA ALA A 475 21.65 44.25 11.89
C ALA A 475 21.98 42.74 11.75
N MET A 476 21.11 42.01 11.06
CA MET A 476 21.24 40.63 10.65
C MET A 476 21.85 39.67 11.70
N ARG A 477 21.01 38.97 12.45
CA ARG A 477 21.44 37.79 13.23
C ARG A 477 20.86 36.53 12.58
N PRO A 478 21.65 35.45 12.45
CA PRO A 478 21.12 34.14 12.11
C PRO A 478 20.17 33.67 13.21
N TRP A 479 19.03 33.09 12.86
CA TRP A 479 18.01 32.63 13.81
C TRP A 479 18.41 31.36 14.55
N PHE A 480 19.36 30.62 14.00
CA PHE A 480 19.85 29.39 14.60
C PHE A 480 21.24 29.03 14.10
N VAL A 481 22.16 28.66 14.98
CA VAL A 481 23.46 28.08 14.66
C VAL A 481 23.63 26.81 15.49
N GLY A 482 23.69 25.66 14.84
CA GLY A 482 24.02 24.38 15.47
C GLY A 482 25.48 24.03 15.16
N LEU A 483 26.30 23.81 16.18
CA LEU A 483 27.64 23.27 16.05
C LEU A 483 27.65 21.83 16.61
N SER A 484 28.02 20.88 15.78
CA SER A 484 28.28 19.51 16.21
C SER A 484 29.77 19.25 16.15
N LEU A 485 30.40 19.03 17.30
CA LEU A 485 31.80 18.63 17.41
C LEU A 485 31.86 17.12 17.73
N PRO A 486 32.32 16.27 16.81
CA PRO A 486 32.54 14.87 17.15
C PRO A 486 33.70 14.71 18.13
N GLY A 487 33.50 14.01 19.23
CA GLY A 487 34.50 13.78 20.28
C GLY A 487 35.44 12.62 19.97
N ALA A 488 36.41 12.77 19.04
CA ALA A 488 37.55 11.85 18.92
C ALA A 488 38.73 12.52 18.20
N PRO A 489 39.97 12.19 18.53
CA PRO A 489 41.15 12.78 17.95
C PRO A 489 41.48 12.11 16.60
N ALA A 490 41.06 12.68 15.53
CA ALA A 490 41.52 12.33 14.18
C ALA A 490 41.54 13.57 13.30
N ALA A 491 42.53 13.65 12.50
CA ALA A 491 43.14 14.82 11.85
C ALA A 491 42.27 15.65 10.90
N ARG A 492 40.96 15.44 10.77
CA ARG A 492 40.01 16.30 10.06
C ARG A 492 38.60 16.07 10.59
N GLN A 493 38.06 17.01 11.34
CA GLN A 493 36.67 16.92 11.82
C GLN A 493 35.78 17.86 11.00
N PRO A 494 34.67 17.38 10.41
CA PRO A 494 33.72 18.25 9.74
C PRO A 494 32.94 19.08 10.77
N ILE A 495 32.91 20.40 10.57
CA ILE A 495 32.03 21.30 11.30
C ILE A 495 30.81 21.53 10.41
N VAL A 496 29.62 21.15 10.88
CA VAL A 496 28.38 21.47 10.21
C VAL A 496 27.76 22.68 10.85
N VAL A 497 27.67 23.77 10.11
CA VAL A 497 27.00 25.00 10.54
C VAL A 497 25.69 25.12 9.77
N CYS A 498 24.59 25.18 10.49
CA CYS A 498 23.29 25.52 9.90
C CYS A 498 23.08 27.03 10.01
N VAL A 499 23.04 27.71 8.88
CA VAL A 499 22.81 29.16 8.81
C VAL A 499 21.45 29.40 8.17
N MET A 500 20.57 30.17 8.83
CA MET A 500 19.32 30.64 8.26
C MET A 500 19.52 32.06 7.67
N ASP A 501 19.27 32.23 6.38
CA ASP A 501 19.34 33.54 5.74
C ASP A 501 18.14 34.44 6.13
N ARG A 502 18.22 35.73 5.74
CA ARG A 502 17.12 36.70 5.96
C ARG A 502 15.78 36.31 5.33
N TRP A 503 15.81 35.32 4.40
CA TRP A 503 14.63 34.79 3.72
C TRP A 503 14.11 33.52 4.39
N ARG A 504 14.60 33.15 5.60
CA ARG A 504 14.29 31.92 6.33
C ARG A 504 14.66 30.63 5.58
N ARG A 505 15.62 30.68 4.66
CA ARG A 505 16.15 29.50 4.00
C ARG A 505 17.31 28.94 4.80
N CYS A 506 17.20 27.64 5.20
CA CYS A 506 18.29 26.94 5.84
C CYS A 506 19.33 26.53 4.78
N ARG A 507 20.57 26.91 5.00
CA ARG A 507 21.71 26.37 4.25
C ARG A 507 22.61 25.61 5.23
N PHE A 508 22.92 24.37 4.89
CA PHE A 508 23.90 23.58 5.62
C PHE A 508 25.23 23.74 4.92
N VAL A 509 26.22 24.28 5.61
CA VAL A 509 27.58 24.43 5.09
C VAL A 509 28.47 23.53 5.92
N THR A 510 29.15 22.59 5.27
CA THR A 510 30.06 21.65 5.93
C THR A 510 31.50 22.09 5.65
N TRP A 511 32.30 22.29 6.69
CA TRP A 511 33.73 22.56 6.56
C TRP A 511 34.52 21.49 7.31
N SER A 512 35.70 21.14 6.77
CA SER A 512 36.70 20.39 7.51
C SER A 512 37.56 21.36 8.31
N TYR A 513 37.58 21.20 9.60
CA TYR A 513 38.40 22.02 10.48
C TYR A 513 39.89 21.61 10.34
N GLU A 514 40.71 22.53 9.86
CA GLU A 514 42.15 22.56 10.05
C GLU A 514 42.46 23.77 10.94
N PRO A 515 43.42 23.69 11.87
CA PRO A 515 43.74 24.82 12.79
C PRO A 515 43.97 26.16 12.07
N ASP A 516 44.35 26.13 10.79
CA ASP A 516 44.62 27.30 9.97
C ASP A 516 43.47 27.74 9.05
N ALA A 517 42.33 27.05 9.09
CA ALA A 517 41.20 27.28 8.18
C ALA A 517 40.24 28.40 8.63
N ALA A 518 40.49 29.04 9.76
CA ALA A 518 39.66 30.15 10.25
C ALA A 518 39.60 31.35 9.28
N GLY A 519 40.60 31.49 8.43
CA GLY A 519 40.65 32.52 7.38
C GLY A 519 39.67 32.25 6.24
N LEU A 520 39.55 31.00 5.81
CA LEU A 520 38.65 30.57 4.73
C LEU A 520 37.17 30.63 5.16
N LEU A 521 36.88 30.30 6.42
CA LEU A 521 35.55 30.35 6.98
C LEU A 521 34.95 31.77 6.98
N SER A 522 35.76 32.76 7.33
CA SER A 522 35.34 34.15 7.42
C SER A 522 35.16 34.77 6.02
N GLU A 523 35.95 34.40 5.00
CA GLU A 523 35.81 34.90 3.65
C GLU A 523 34.58 34.39 2.92
N GLU A 524 34.21 33.10 3.07
CA GLU A 524 32.99 32.55 2.47
C GLU A 524 31.72 33.09 3.12
N VAL A 525 31.71 33.30 4.41
CA VAL A 525 30.58 33.89 5.13
C VAL A 525 30.37 35.35 4.77
N GLU A 526 31.43 36.12 4.62
CA GLU A 526 31.34 37.53 4.17
C GLU A 526 30.86 37.66 2.72
N ARG A 527 31.28 36.77 1.81
CA ARG A 527 30.89 36.78 0.40
C ARG A 527 29.40 36.50 0.19
N ASP A 528 28.80 35.64 1.02
CA ASP A 528 27.38 35.30 0.96
C ASP A 528 26.49 36.20 1.84
N GLY A 529 27.05 37.17 2.56
CA GLY A 529 26.31 38.10 3.41
C GLY A 529 25.72 37.48 4.67
N PHE A 530 26.36 36.45 5.20
CA PHE A 530 26.00 35.80 6.46
C PHE A 530 26.81 36.33 7.63
N VAL A 531 26.17 36.44 8.80
CA VAL A 531 26.84 36.77 10.07
C VAL A 531 26.85 35.53 10.94
N LEU A 532 28.04 35.07 11.31
CA LEU A 532 28.23 33.89 12.17
C LEU A 532 28.19 34.34 13.62
N ALA A 533 27.25 33.86 14.43
CA ALA A 533 27.25 33.99 15.87
C ALA A 533 27.61 32.64 16.47
N LEU A 534 28.84 32.52 17.04
CA LEU A 534 29.32 31.33 17.72
C LEU A 534 29.06 31.48 19.22
N GLY A 535 28.09 30.69 19.73
CA GLY A 535 27.98 30.43 21.16
C GLY A 535 28.86 29.20 21.48
N VAL A 536 30.09 29.40 21.95
CA VAL A 536 30.98 28.28 22.29
C VAL A 536 30.91 28.02 23.76
N ALA A 537 30.46 26.84 24.12
CA ALA A 537 30.53 26.30 25.48
C ALA A 537 31.80 25.47 25.71
N ASP A 538 32.73 25.35 24.76
CA ASP A 538 33.87 24.47 24.86
C ASP A 538 35.20 25.25 24.85
N SER A 539 36.02 24.97 25.87
CA SER A 539 37.34 25.55 26.09
C SER A 539 38.43 25.10 25.10
N LYS A 540 38.09 24.26 24.13
CA LYS A 540 39.03 23.64 23.18
C LYS A 540 39.15 24.30 21.81
N ALA A 541 38.41 25.39 21.56
CA ALA A 541 38.50 26.14 20.31
C ALA A 541 38.99 27.61 20.42
N PRO A 542 39.99 27.92 21.25
CA PRO A 542 40.48 29.29 21.43
C PRO A 542 41.00 29.96 20.14
N PRO A 543 41.73 29.25 19.25
CA PRO A 543 42.30 29.92 18.06
C PRO A 543 41.24 30.37 17.05
N LEU A 544 40.17 29.59 16.86
CA LEU A 544 39.08 29.91 15.96
C LEU A 544 38.26 31.10 16.45
N LEU A 545 37.95 31.13 17.76
CA LEU A 545 37.24 32.24 18.39
C LEU A 545 38.04 33.55 18.33
N GLU A 546 39.34 33.48 18.51
CA GLU A 546 40.21 34.66 18.47
C GLU A 546 40.36 35.19 17.02
N ALA A 547 40.43 34.31 16.03
CA ALA A 547 40.46 34.69 14.63
C ALA A 547 39.15 35.32 14.16
N LEU A 548 38.00 34.80 14.60
CA LEU A 548 36.66 35.36 14.28
C LEU A 548 36.47 36.72 14.97
N ARG A 549 36.87 36.88 16.25
CA ARG A 549 36.83 38.18 16.94
C ARG A 549 37.70 39.24 16.33
N ARG A 550 38.89 38.91 15.79
CA ARG A 550 39.77 39.85 15.08
C ARG A 550 39.17 40.35 13.79
N ARG A 551 38.19 39.65 13.21
CA ARG A 551 37.47 40.03 11.96
C ARG A 551 36.05 40.57 12.20
N GLY A 552 35.69 40.87 13.44
CA GLY A 552 34.46 41.57 13.78
C GLY A 552 33.21 40.68 13.92
N PHE A 553 33.38 39.33 14.05
CA PHE A 553 32.32 38.40 14.34
C PHE A 553 32.13 38.14 15.83
#